data_fd41ea3d20b9fd76b9b06dae5f390be7
#
_entry.id   fd41ea3d20b9fd76b9b06dae5f390be7
#
_cell.length_a   1.000
_cell.length_b   1.000
_cell.length_c   1.000
_cell.angle_alpha   90.00
_cell.angle_beta   90.00
_cell.angle_gamma   90.00
#
_symmetry.space_group_name_H-M   'P 1'
#
loop_
_entity.id
_entity.type
_entity.pdbx_description
1 polymer ?
#
loop_
_entity_poly.entity_id
_entity_poly.type
_entity_poly.pdbx_seq_one_letter_code
_entity_poly.pdbx_strand_id
1 'polypeptide(L)'
;MVAGVLLVCSCVSSSHTGTEIASANLRFPERPPELRLFDYTGFRDPATWGLLNGHDPSVIRDPETGFWYAYSTDVQRGMLAESGIQIRRSSDLVSWEFIGRALEGIPDDVDDWASPAGFWAPACIRVNGEYRLYYSASMFGKQRSAIALAVSANPEGPFVHRGIVLKTDTGDPVNAIDPAIVIDNETGAHWMVYGSFWDGIRMLPLDTETGFLLSGQVGDTFGIPVATRSRAVDGAVEGADIVFNSGTGYYYLFVSYGSLFSDYHIRVARSKTLTGPYRDRNGRVMTDTTSPDNPAGLKITSGFKFGTTPGWFAPGHSAAFNDGESWYLAHHARPEDGTSWPYLQIRRMFWTPDGWPIVNPLSYSGETEQSVSPVDVEGAYDIILFEDNPESTITGSTVLEMKVSGKFTLLTKDSGEKIRGTWGLSGSNTIRFAAAEWSAECVVIPSWDRTADSAAMVLTGLDSRGRCVWACSLRQAL
;
A
#
# COMPACT_ATOMS: atom_id res chain seq x y z
N MET A 1 25.70 90.08 6.67
CA MET A 1 26.33 88.75 6.85
C MET A 1 25.38 87.91 7.69
N VAL A 2 24.65 87.00 7.10
CA VAL A 2 23.70 86.18 7.74
C VAL A 2 24.25 84.73 7.66
N ALA A 3 24.55 84.14 8.80
CA ALA A 3 25.05 82.78 8.89
C ALA A 3 23.86 81.81 8.91
N GLY A 4 23.80 80.96 7.88
CA GLY A 4 22.82 79.85 7.86
C GLY A 4 23.34 78.63 8.60
N VAL A 5 22.54 78.11 9.50
CA VAL A 5 22.80 76.88 10.20
C VAL A 5 22.13 75.76 9.35
N LEU A 6 22.92 74.78 8.85
CA LEU A 6 22.44 73.58 8.27
C LEU A 6 22.16 72.56 9.39
N LEU A 7 20.88 72.12 9.55
CA LEU A 7 20.51 70.95 10.29
C LEU A 7 20.70 69.72 9.40
N VAL A 8 21.61 68.83 9.79
CA VAL A 8 21.76 67.51 9.19
C VAL A 8 20.85 66.55 9.94
N CYS A 9 19.76 66.10 9.28
CA CYS A 9 18.87 65.07 9.78
C CYS A 9 19.44 63.70 9.37
N SER A 10 20.04 62.95 10.32
CA SER A 10 20.49 61.58 10.10
C SER A 10 19.29 60.65 10.20
N CYS A 11 18.82 60.14 9.05
CA CYS A 11 17.91 59.01 8.99
C CYS A 11 18.67 57.73 9.39
N VAL A 12 18.36 57.18 10.54
CA VAL A 12 18.76 55.82 10.91
C VAL A 12 17.83 54.86 10.18
N SER A 13 18.30 54.27 9.09
CA SER A 13 17.63 53.14 8.45
C SER A 13 17.88 51.92 9.28
N SER A 14 16.84 51.43 9.98
CA SER A 14 16.83 50.10 10.58
C SER A 14 16.77 49.06 9.47
N SER A 15 17.90 48.46 9.14
CA SER A 15 17.96 47.27 8.32
C SER A 15 17.36 46.10 9.07
N HIS A 16 16.13 45.74 8.77
CA HIS A 16 15.60 44.44 9.09
C HIS A 16 16.33 43.43 8.19
N THR A 17 17.33 42.76 8.71
CA THR A 17 17.88 41.53 8.09
C THR A 17 16.92 40.43 8.31
N GLY A 18 15.84 40.37 7.50
CA GLY A 18 15.09 39.18 7.28
C GLY A 18 16.01 38.18 6.59
N THR A 19 16.36 37.10 7.24
CA THR A 19 17.07 36.00 6.58
C THR A 19 16.14 35.50 5.48
N GLU A 20 16.47 35.75 4.22
CA GLU A 20 15.76 35.12 3.09
C GLU A 20 15.91 33.60 3.24
N ILE A 21 14.78 32.90 3.41
CA ILE A 21 14.74 31.44 3.45
C ILE A 21 14.85 30.99 1.99
N ALA A 22 16.01 30.45 1.61
CA ALA A 22 16.24 29.96 0.25
C ALA A 22 15.53 28.62 0.01
N SER A 23 15.08 28.39 -1.23
CA SER A 23 14.59 27.11 -1.70
C SER A 23 15.71 26.05 -1.69
N ALA A 24 15.37 24.78 -1.41
CA ALA A 24 16.31 23.66 -1.34
C ALA A 24 16.71 23.09 -2.72
N ASN A 25 16.27 23.65 -3.85
CA ASN A 25 16.47 23.10 -5.21
C ASN A 25 16.00 21.63 -5.33
N LEU A 26 14.75 21.37 -4.99
CA LEU A 26 14.17 20.04 -5.01
C LEU A 26 14.18 19.42 -6.40
N ARG A 27 14.42 18.10 -6.43
CA ARG A 27 14.29 17.28 -7.63
C ARG A 27 12.98 16.50 -7.55
N PHE A 28 12.10 16.77 -8.49
CA PHE A 28 10.90 15.97 -8.68
C PHE A 28 11.22 14.77 -9.58
N PRO A 29 10.51 13.65 -9.42
CA PRO A 29 10.59 12.56 -10.38
C PRO A 29 10.27 13.06 -11.80
N GLU A 30 10.88 12.43 -12.78
CA GLU A 30 10.49 12.63 -14.18
C GLU A 30 9.13 12.01 -14.45
N ARG A 31 8.46 12.53 -15.49
CA ARG A 31 7.21 11.91 -15.96
C ARG A 31 7.47 10.44 -16.34
N PRO A 32 6.74 9.47 -15.76
CA PRO A 32 6.88 8.07 -16.15
C PRO A 32 6.67 7.89 -17.67
N PRO A 33 7.54 7.14 -18.36
CA PRO A 33 7.55 7.10 -19.83
C PRO A 33 6.30 6.48 -20.45
N GLU A 34 5.65 5.55 -19.75
CA GLU A 34 4.51 4.77 -20.26
C GLU A 34 3.23 5.02 -19.46
N LEU A 35 2.91 6.29 -19.25
CA LEU A 35 1.70 6.65 -18.51
C LEU A 35 0.45 6.51 -19.40
N ARG A 36 -0.19 5.36 -19.36
CA ARG A 36 -1.46 5.08 -20.04
C ARG A 36 -2.61 4.85 -19.06
N LEU A 37 -2.73 5.71 -18.06
CA LEU A 37 -3.90 5.67 -17.19
C LEU A 37 -5.16 6.04 -17.98
N PHE A 38 -6.23 5.25 -17.77
CA PHE A 38 -7.54 5.47 -18.38
C PHE A 38 -7.60 5.30 -19.91
N ASP A 39 -6.52 4.82 -20.54
CA ASP A 39 -6.51 4.42 -21.96
C ASP A 39 -6.62 2.89 -22.07
N TYR A 40 -7.78 2.42 -22.51
CA TYR A 40 -8.08 0.99 -22.65
C TYR A 40 -8.01 0.51 -24.11
N THR A 41 -7.52 1.33 -25.02
CA THR A 41 -7.50 0.98 -26.46
C THR A 41 -6.65 -0.25 -26.76
N GLY A 42 -5.60 -0.49 -25.98
CA GLY A 42 -4.70 -1.65 -26.10
C GLY A 42 -5.04 -2.84 -25.19
N PHE A 43 -6.21 -2.87 -24.52
CA PHE A 43 -6.48 -3.86 -23.46
C PHE A 43 -6.38 -5.34 -23.89
N ARG A 44 -6.50 -5.63 -25.18
CA ARG A 44 -6.40 -7.00 -25.74
C ARG A 44 -4.97 -7.45 -25.97
N ASP A 45 -4.01 -6.55 -25.97
CA ASP A 45 -2.59 -6.85 -26.15
C ASP A 45 -1.86 -6.73 -24.81
N PRO A 46 -1.48 -7.85 -24.18
CA PRO A 46 -0.80 -7.83 -22.88
C PRO A 46 0.49 -7.01 -22.86
N ALA A 47 1.19 -6.87 -24.00
CA ALA A 47 2.38 -6.04 -24.10
C ALA A 47 2.12 -4.55 -23.83
N THR A 48 0.85 -4.11 -23.91
CA THR A 48 0.46 -2.72 -23.63
C THR A 48 -0.07 -2.49 -22.21
N TRP A 49 -0.20 -3.54 -21.40
CA TRP A 49 -0.87 -3.42 -20.10
C TRP A 49 -0.12 -2.58 -19.09
N GLY A 50 1.21 -2.66 -19.03
CA GLY A 50 1.96 -2.01 -17.96
C GLY A 50 1.37 -2.35 -16.59
N LEU A 51 0.76 -1.35 -15.94
CA LEU A 51 0.08 -1.50 -14.65
C LEU A 51 -1.35 -2.06 -14.75
N LEU A 52 -1.97 -2.00 -15.92
CA LEU A 52 -3.37 -2.45 -16.12
C LEU A 52 -3.51 -3.96 -15.91
N ASN A 53 -4.66 -4.40 -15.40
CA ASN A 53 -4.92 -5.80 -15.03
C ASN A 53 -3.99 -6.36 -13.93
N GLY A 54 -3.23 -5.53 -13.22
CA GLY A 54 -2.48 -5.96 -12.05
C GLY A 54 -3.40 -6.03 -10.83
N HIS A 55 -3.62 -7.23 -10.28
CA HIS A 55 -4.54 -7.50 -9.17
C HIS A 55 -3.89 -8.50 -8.22
N ASP A 56 -4.00 -8.29 -6.89
CA ASP A 56 -3.44 -9.13 -5.83
C ASP A 56 -1.93 -9.40 -6.03
N PRO A 57 -1.10 -8.36 -6.02
CA PRO A 57 0.30 -8.51 -6.39
C PRO A 57 1.14 -9.15 -5.29
N SER A 58 2.06 -10.03 -5.69
CA SER A 58 3.23 -10.43 -4.91
C SER A 58 4.48 -9.92 -5.62
N VAL A 59 5.36 -9.20 -4.91
CA VAL A 59 6.54 -8.56 -5.52
C VAL A 59 7.83 -9.10 -4.92
N ILE A 60 8.75 -9.48 -5.80
CA ILE A 60 10.08 -9.99 -5.41
C ILE A 60 11.16 -9.36 -6.29
N ARG A 61 12.35 -9.17 -5.72
CA ARG A 61 13.55 -8.80 -6.48
C ARG A 61 14.39 -10.03 -6.75
N ASP A 62 14.77 -10.22 -8.00
CA ASP A 62 15.79 -11.23 -8.34
C ASP A 62 17.19 -10.68 -8.02
N PRO A 63 17.96 -11.33 -7.13
CA PRO A 63 19.28 -10.84 -6.76
C PRO A 63 20.34 -11.01 -7.85
N GLU A 64 20.09 -11.87 -8.86
CA GLU A 64 21.04 -12.15 -9.93
C GLU A 64 20.98 -11.11 -11.05
N THR A 65 19.77 -10.73 -11.44
CA THR A 65 19.54 -9.73 -12.50
C THR A 65 19.28 -8.32 -11.96
N GLY A 66 18.84 -8.22 -10.71
CA GLY A 66 18.42 -6.98 -10.09
C GLY A 66 17.02 -6.53 -10.49
N PHE A 67 16.33 -7.24 -11.39
CA PHE A 67 14.96 -6.93 -11.78
C PHE A 67 13.96 -7.24 -10.67
N TRP A 68 12.89 -6.50 -10.66
CA TRP A 68 11.68 -6.74 -9.88
C TRP A 68 10.67 -7.54 -10.68
N TYR A 69 10.00 -8.47 -10.03
CA TYR A 69 8.94 -9.28 -10.60
C TYR A 69 7.68 -9.12 -9.78
N ALA A 70 6.56 -8.86 -10.44
CA ALA A 70 5.24 -8.84 -9.83
C ALA A 70 4.41 -9.99 -10.42
N TYR A 71 4.02 -10.91 -9.55
CA TYR A 71 3.07 -11.98 -9.86
C TYR A 71 1.69 -11.51 -9.44
N SER A 72 0.66 -11.80 -10.24
CA SER A 72 -0.68 -11.30 -9.98
C SER A 72 -1.77 -12.23 -10.48
N THR A 73 -2.97 -12.08 -9.91
CA THR A 73 -4.19 -12.80 -10.28
C THR A 73 -4.45 -12.78 -11.79
N ASP A 74 -4.97 -13.87 -12.32
CA ASP A 74 -5.43 -14.02 -13.69
C ASP A 74 -6.71 -13.22 -13.95
N VAL A 75 -6.64 -11.92 -13.91
CA VAL A 75 -7.74 -11.02 -14.25
C VAL A 75 -7.47 -10.34 -15.59
N GLN A 76 -8.48 -10.35 -16.45
CA GLN A 76 -8.42 -9.68 -17.73
C GLN A 76 -9.80 -9.12 -18.06
N ARG A 77 -10.00 -7.86 -17.76
CA ARG A 77 -11.28 -7.20 -18.02
C ARG A 77 -11.57 -7.13 -19.51
N GLY A 78 -12.85 -7.33 -19.85
CA GLY A 78 -13.30 -7.29 -21.23
C GLY A 78 -12.99 -8.54 -22.07
N MET A 79 -12.32 -9.56 -21.50
CA MET A 79 -12.01 -10.84 -22.12
C MET A 79 -12.10 -11.97 -21.07
N LEU A 80 -12.08 -13.21 -21.51
CA LEU A 80 -11.82 -14.34 -20.62
C LEU A 80 -10.37 -14.29 -20.18
N ALA A 81 -10.13 -14.43 -18.89
CA ALA A 81 -8.78 -14.55 -18.36
C ALA A 81 -8.14 -15.85 -18.83
N GLU A 82 -6.89 -15.79 -19.22
CA GLU A 82 -6.07 -16.98 -19.44
C GLU A 82 -5.45 -17.38 -18.10
N SER A 83 -5.51 -18.66 -17.75
CA SER A 83 -4.96 -19.18 -16.49
C SER A 83 -3.44 -19.28 -16.54
N GLY A 84 -2.77 -19.11 -15.39
CA GLY A 84 -1.34 -19.33 -15.25
C GLY A 84 -0.58 -18.36 -14.37
N ILE A 85 -1.21 -17.41 -13.67
CA ILE A 85 -0.60 -16.33 -12.88
C ILE A 85 0.22 -15.37 -13.77
N GLN A 86 -0.22 -14.15 -13.87
CA GLN A 86 0.45 -13.11 -14.66
C GLN A 86 1.80 -12.74 -14.05
N ILE A 87 2.82 -12.54 -14.88
CA ILE A 87 4.14 -12.06 -14.50
C ILE A 87 4.42 -10.72 -15.17
N ARG A 88 4.83 -9.75 -14.37
CA ARG A 88 5.37 -8.46 -14.81
C ARG A 88 6.80 -8.31 -14.33
N ARG A 89 7.61 -7.59 -15.11
CA ARG A 89 8.99 -7.26 -14.79
C ARG A 89 9.20 -5.75 -14.78
N SER A 90 10.08 -5.26 -13.89
CA SER A 90 10.50 -3.86 -13.82
C SER A 90 11.95 -3.77 -13.41
N SER A 91 12.67 -2.77 -13.95
CA SER A 91 14.02 -2.41 -13.48
C SER A 91 14.02 -1.33 -12.39
N ASP A 92 12.90 -0.61 -12.20
CA ASP A 92 12.84 0.64 -11.45
C ASP A 92 11.60 0.78 -10.55
N LEU A 93 10.70 -0.21 -10.50
CA LEU A 93 9.39 -0.17 -9.84
C LEU A 93 8.41 0.87 -10.42
N VAL A 94 8.82 1.61 -11.43
CA VAL A 94 8.03 2.68 -12.09
C VAL A 94 7.36 2.17 -13.35
N SER A 95 8.15 1.55 -14.21
CA SER A 95 7.73 0.98 -15.50
C SER A 95 7.65 -0.53 -15.41
N TRP A 96 6.53 -1.10 -15.81
CA TRP A 96 6.26 -2.53 -15.73
C TRP A 96 5.92 -3.11 -17.09
N GLU A 97 6.54 -4.22 -17.42
CA GLU A 97 6.33 -4.98 -18.64
C GLU A 97 5.64 -6.30 -18.30
N PHE A 98 4.54 -6.61 -18.97
CA PHE A 98 3.96 -7.95 -18.93
C PHE A 98 4.85 -8.89 -19.74
N ILE A 99 5.36 -9.96 -19.13
CA ILE A 99 6.30 -10.88 -19.76
C ILE A 99 5.75 -12.29 -19.97
N GLY A 100 4.58 -12.59 -19.44
CA GLY A 100 3.95 -13.90 -19.62
C GLY A 100 3.22 -14.39 -18.38
N ARG A 101 3.10 -15.71 -18.28
CA ARG A 101 2.48 -16.42 -17.17
C ARG A 101 3.41 -17.48 -16.61
N ALA A 102 3.27 -17.74 -15.31
CA ALA A 102 4.10 -18.69 -14.58
C ALA A 102 3.82 -20.14 -14.97
N LEU A 103 2.56 -20.49 -15.19
CA LEU A 103 2.08 -21.86 -15.45
C LEU A 103 1.44 -21.96 -16.83
N GLU A 104 1.54 -23.14 -17.42
CA GLU A 104 0.84 -23.50 -18.64
C GLU A 104 -0.48 -24.22 -18.31
N GLY A 105 -1.58 -23.45 -18.17
CA GLY A 105 -2.91 -24.00 -17.90
C GLY A 105 -3.13 -24.40 -16.43
N ILE A 106 -4.17 -25.20 -16.19
CA ILE A 106 -4.62 -25.63 -14.88
C ILE A 106 -4.17 -27.08 -14.66
N PRO A 107 -3.39 -27.40 -13.58
CA PRO A 107 -3.01 -28.77 -13.26
C PRO A 107 -4.23 -29.64 -12.91
N ASP A 108 -4.19 -30.93 -13.26
CA ASP A 108 -5.32 -31.86 -13.15
C ASP A 108 -5.86 -31.99 -11.71
N ASP A 109 -4.98 -32.10 -10.71
CA ASP A 109 -5.38 -32.22 -9.29
C ASP A 109 -6.04 -30.94 -8.75
N VAL A 110 -5.67 -29.79 -9.28
CA VAL A 110 -6.28 -28.48 -8.96
C VAL A 110 -7.64 -28.35 -9.64
N ASP A 111 -7.75 -28.76 -10.90
CA ASP A 111 -9.01 -28.75 -11.64
C ASP A 111 -10.02 -29.70 -11.05
N ASP A 112 -9.63 -30.92 -10.73
CA ASP A 112 -10.45 -31.93 -10.05
C ASP A 112 -11.00 -31.44 -8.72
N TRP A 113 -10.23 -30.60 -7.98
CA TRP A 113 -10.64 -30.08 -6.68
C TRP A 113 -11.51 -28.83 -6.79
N ALA A 114 -11.04 -27.78 -7.46
CA ALA A 114 -11.62 -26.44 -7.40
C ALA A 114 -12.28 -26.00 -8.71
N SER A 115 -11.96 -26.61 -9.85
CA SER A 115 -12.39 -26.23 -11.22
C SER A 115 -12.34 -24.72 -11.46
N PRO A 116 -11.18 -24.06 -11.23
CA PRO A 116 -11.06 -22.61 -11.33
C PRO A 116 -11.08 -22.17 -12.80
N ALA A 117 -11.59 -20.99 -13.08
CA ALA A 117 -11.46 -20.36 -14.40
C ALA A 117 -10.08 -19.72 -14.64
N GLY A 118 -9.29 -19.57 -13.58
CA GLY A 118 -7.95 -18.98 -13.54
C GLY A 118 -7.47 -18.95 -12.10
N PHE A 119 -6.22 -18.54 -11.88
CA PHE A 119 -5.61 -18.51 -10.56
C PHE A 119 -5.66 -17.13 -9.94
N TRP A 120 -5.73 -17.09 -8.60
CA TRP A 120 -5.83 -15.85 -7.84
C TRP A 120 -4.66 -15.73 -6.88
N ALA A 121 -4.44 -14.50 -6.40
CA ALA A 121 -3.61 -14.10 -5.28
C ALA A 121 -2.37 -15.00 -5.09
N PRO A 122 -1.32 -14.79 -5.87
CA PRO A 122 -0.06 -15.52 -5.75
C PRO A 122 0.81 -14.97 -4.61
N ALA A 123 1.70 -15.84 -4.10
CA ALA A 123 2.84 -15.44 -3.27
C ALA A 123 4.11 -16.08 -3.82
N CYS A 124 5.10 -15.31 -4.19
CA CYS A 124 6.38 -15.80 -4.67
C CYS A 124 7.51 -15.49 -3.70
N ILE A 125 8.30 -16.49 -3.35
CA ILE A 125 9.53 -16.33 -2.58
C ILE A 125 10.69 -17.06 -3.24
N ARG A 126 11.92 -16.64 -2.92
CA ARG A 126 13.15 -17.34 -3.36
C ARG A 126 13.78 -18.04 -2.16
N VAL A 127 13.94 -19.36 -2.28
CA VAL A 127 14.53 -20.22 -1.25
C VAL A 127 15.62 -21.07 -1.87
N ASN A 128 16.85 -20.97 -1.39
CA ASN A 128 17.99 -21.77 -1.86
C ASN A 128 18.21 -21.73 -3.38
N GLY A 129 17.95 -20.59 -4.03
CA GLY A 129 18.07 -20.43 -5.48
C GLY A 129 16.85 -20.88 -6.29
N GLU A 130 15.84 -21.43 -5.66
CA GLU A 130 14.57 -21.83 -6.27
C GLU A 130 13.49 -20.77 -5.98
N TYR A 131 12.67 -20.42 -6.99
CA TYR A 131 11.46 -19.62 -6.84
C TYR A 131 10.30 -20.53 -6.53
N ARG A 132 9.61 -20.29 -5.42
CA ARG A 132 8.42 -20.98 -4.97
C ARG A 132 7.22 -20.06 -5.12
N LEU A 133 6.31 -20.44 -5.99
CA LEU A 133 5.07 -19.71 -6.27
C LEU A 133 3.90 -20.47 -5.66
N TYR A 134 3.33 -19.91 -4.61
CA TYR A 134 2.05 -20.35 -4.06
C TYR A 134 0.95 -19.59 -4.77
N TYR A 135 -0.15 -20.26 -5.11
CA TYR A 135 -1.25 -19.64 -5.83
C TYR A 135 -2.59 -20.22 -5.42
N SER A 136 -3.63 -19.41 -5.48
CA SER A 136 -4.98 -19.76 -5.07
C SER A 136 -5.79 -20.26 -6.27
N ALA A 137 -6.54 -21.33 -6.06
CA ALA A 137 -7.50 -21.89 -7.01
C ALA A 137 -8.88 -21.97 -6.35
N SER A 138 -9.86 -21.25 -6.90
CA SER A 138 -11.22 -21.19 -6.35
C SER A 138 -12.21 -20.71 -7.41
N MET A 139 -13.48 -20.75 -7.06
CA MET A 139 -14.56 -20.06 -7.78
C MET A 139 -15.15 -18.96 -6.89
N PHE A 140 -15.50 -17.82 -7.46
CA PHE A 140 -16.04 -16.67 -6.72
C PHE A 140 -17.29 -17.05 -5.90
N GLY A 141 -17.27 -16.71 -4.61
CA GLY A 141 -18.35 -17.02 -3.66
C GLY A 141 -18.41 -18.48 -3.23
N LYS A 142 -17.38 -19.27 -3.49
CA LYS A 142 -17.26 -20.65 -3.04
C LYS A 142 -16.17 -20.80 -1.99
N GLN A 143 -16.28 -21.82 -1.15
CA GLN A 143 -15.32 -22.19 -0.12
C GLN A 143 -14.49 -23.43 -0.50
N ARG A 144 -14.89 -24.13 -1.57
CA ARG A 144 -14.10 -25.22 -2.14
C ARG A 144 -12.93 -24.64 -2.91
N SER A 145 -11.82 -24.53 -2.21
CA SER A 145 -10.64 -23.80 -2.65
C SER A 145 -9.36 -24.58 -2.37
N ALA A 146 -8.28 -24.19 -3.03
CA ALA A 146 -6.96 -24.77 -2.79
C ALA A 146 -5.87 -23.69 -2.91
N ILE A 147 -4.83 -23.80 -2.08
CA ILE A 147 -3.53 -23.16 -2.27
C ILE A 147 -2.60 -24.25 -2.78
N ALA A 148 -2.00 -24.02 -3.95
CA ALA A 148 -1.06 -24.95 -4.57
C ALA A 148 0.34 -24.33 -4.70
N LEU A 149 1.35 -25.17 -4.89
CA LEU A 149 2.76 -24.78 -5.03
C LEU A 149 3.26 -25.14 -6.44
N ALA A 150 3.94 -24.19 -7.06
CA ALA A 150 4.78 -24.42 -8.22
C ALA A 150 6.19 -23.86 -7.99
N VAL A 151 7.19 -24.41 -8.67
CA VAL A 151 8.60 -24.03 -8.52
C VAL A 151 9.28 -23.78 -9.84
N SER A 152 10.26 -22.88 -9.83
CA SER A 152 11.15 -22.62 -10.97
C SER A 152 12.54 -22.22 -10.52
N ALA A 153 13.55 -22.48 -11.35
CA ALA A 153 14.88 -21.91 -11.15
C ALA A 153 14.99 -20.46 -11.66
N ASN A 154 13.95 -20.00 -12.42
CA ASN A 154 13.95 -18.69 -13.06
C ASN A 154 12.67 -17.93 -12.63
N PRO A 155 12.77 -16.64 -12.22
CA PRO A 155 11.60 -15.86 -11.83
C PRO A 155 10.59 -15.64 -12.99
N GLU A 156 11.01 -15.76 -14.23
CA GLU A 156 10.14 -15.69 -15.42
C GLU A 156 9.46 -17.03 -15.73
N GLY A 157 9.80 -18.10 -15.01
CA GLY A 157 9.31 -19.46 -15.28
C GLY A 157 10.11 -20.18 -16.36
N PRO A 158 9.57 -21.28 -16.93
CA PRO A 158 8.28 -21.88 -16.55
C PRO A 158 8.31 -22.44 -15.13
N PHE A 159 7.19 -22.29 -14.42
CA PHE A 159 7.02 -22.91 -13.11
C PHE A 159 6.41 -24.32 -13.26
N VAL A 160 6.94 -25.25 -12.51
CA VAL A 160 6.47 -26.64 -12.49
C VAL A 160 5.60 -26.85 -11.26
N HIS A 161 4.33 -27.19 -11.45
CA HIS A 161 3.42 -27.53 -10.40
C HIS A 161 3.94 -28.71 -9.56
N ARG A 162 3.82 -28.61 -8.22
CA ARG A 162 4.29 -29.61 -7.24
C ARG A 162 3.15 -30.30 -6.50
N GLY A 163 1.98 -29.67 -6.42
CA GLY A 163 0.79 -30.20 -5.76
C GLY A 163 0.05 -29.17 -4.91
N ILE A 164 -1.07 -29.60 -4.36
CA ILE A 164 -1.88 -28.80 -3.44
C ILE A 164 -1.23 -28.80 -2.05
N VAL A 165 -1.01 -27.59 -1.49
CA VAL A 165 -0.45 -27.39 -0.15
C VAL A 165 -1.54 -27.43 0.92
N LEU A 166 -2.65 -26.75 0.66
CA LEU A 166 -3.81 -26.67 1.55
C LEU A 166 -5.08 -26.61 0.72
N LYS A 167 -6.13 -27.27 1.20
CA LYS A 167 -7.47 -27.20 0.58
C LYS A 167 -8.56 -27.08 1.62
N THR A 168 -9.65 -26.46 1.24
CA THR A 168 -10.88 -26.33 2.04
C THR A 168 -12.09 -26.74 1.23
N ASP A 169 -13.14 -27.15 1.94
CA ASP A 169 -14.45 -27.48 1.36
C ASP A 169 -15.58 -26.72 2.10
N THR A 170 -16.78 -26.86 1.60
CA THR A 170 -17.98 -26.26 2.19
C THR A 170 -18.16 -26.76 3.64
N GLY A 171 -18.22 -25.78 4.56
CA GLY A 171 -18.39 -26.06 6.00
C GLY A 171 -17.11 -26.01 6.81
N ASP A 172 -15.94 -25.88 6.16
CA ASP A 172 -14.69 -25.57 6.87
C ASP A 172 -14.75 -24.16 7.49
N PRO A 173 -14.01 -23.89 8.58
CA PRO A 173 -14.07 -22.59 9.25
C PRO A 173 -13.38 -21.48 8.45
N VAL A 174 -12.53 -21.81 7.47
CA VAL A 174 -11.69 -20.85 6.71
C VAL A 174 -11.81 -21.12 5.21
N ASN A 175 -11.24 -20.23 4.41
CA ASN A 175 -11.11 -20.39 2.97
C ASN A 175 -9.63 -20.44 2.58
N ALA A 176 -9.17 -21.52 1.91
CA ALA A 176 -7.78 -21.70 1.50
C ALA A 176 -7.45 -20.91 0.23
N ILE A 177 -7.36 -19.60 0.36
CA ILE A 177 -6.88 -18.67 -0.68
C ILE A 177 -6.01 -17.57 -0.04
N ASP A 178 -5.45 -16.70 -0.84
CA ASP A 178 -4.66 -15.53 -0.47
C ASP A 178 -3.43 -15.87 0.37
N PRO A 179 -2.55 -16.77 -0.10
CA PRO A 179 -1.32 -17.07 0.62
C PRO A 179 -0.35 -15.89 0.58
N ALA A 180 0.34 -15.66 1.70
CA ALA A 180 1.61 -14.95 1.73
C ALA A 180 2.60 -15.74 2.59
N ILE A 181 3.90 -15.63 2.29
CA ILE A 181 4.92 -16.42 2.97
C ILE A 181 5.83 -15.48 3.75
N VAL A 182 5.99 -15.78 5.03
CA VAL A 182 6.88 -15.03 5.91
C VAL A 182 7.93 -15.97 6.51
N ILE A 183 9.15 -15.48 6.60
CA ILE A 183 10.27 -16.19 7.25
C ILE A 183 10.42 -15.58 8.64
N ASP A 184 10.40 -16.44 9.66
CA ASP A 184 10.67 -16.05 11.03
C ASP A 184 12.11 -15.53 11.15
N ASN A 185 12.26 -14.29 11.56
CA ASN A 185 13.57 -13.63 11.68
C ASN A 185 14.48 -14.26 12.75
N GLU A 186 13.90 -14.92 13.76
CA GLU A 186 14.68 -15.52 14.85
C GLU A 186 15.08 -16.96 14.55
N THR A 187 14.18 -17.73 13.96
CA THR A 187 14.36 -19.18 13.77
C THR A 187 14.66 -19.60 12.33
N GLY A 188 14.35 -18.73 11.35
CA GLY A 188 14.38 -19.05 9.93
C GLY A 188 13.25 -19.97 9.47
N ALA A 189 12.27 -20.28 10.32
CA ALA A 189 11.12 -21.10 9.99
C ALA A 189 10.22 -20.37 8.98
N HIS A 190 9.69 -21.13 8.02
CA HIS A 190 8.77 -20.58 7.03
C HIS A 190 7.33 -20.77 7.50
N TRP A 191 6.53 -19.74 7.31
CA TRP A 191 5.11 -19.73 7.64
C TRP A 191 4.29 -19.20 6.47
N MET A 192 3.15 -19.83 6.23
CA MET A 192 2.13 -19.33 5.34
C MET A 192 1.07 -18.60 6.15
N VAL A 193 0.80 -17.35 5.84
CA VAL A 193 -0.42 -16.62 6.27
C VAL A 193 -1.40 -16.67 5.12
N TYR A 194 -2.68 -16.95 5.41
CA TYR A 194 -3.70 -17.17 4.38
C TYR A 194 -5.11 -16.96 4.93
N GLY A 195 -6.07 -16.90 4.05
CA GLY A 195 -7.49 -16.86 4.38
C GLY A 195 -8.21 -15.64 3.82
N SER A 196 -9.49 -15.79 3.63
CA SER A 196 -10.37 -14.78 3.09
C SER A 196 -11.77 -15.01 3.63
N PHE A 197 -12.40 -13.98 4.19
CA PHE A 197 -13.72 -14.03 4.81
C PHE A 197 -13.83 -15.12 5.92
N TRP A 198 -14.98 -15.77 6.08
CA TRP A 198 -15.26 -16.82 7.07
C TRP A 198 -14.68 -16.50 8.46
N ASP A 199 -13.80 -17.32 9.01
CA ASP A 199 -13.15 -17.07 10.31
C ASP A 199 -11.83 -16.28 10.18
N GLY A 200 -11.60 -15.65 9.03
CA GLY A 200 -10.52 -14.70 8.80
C GLY A 200 -9.19 -15.34 8.45
N ILE A 201 -8.12 -14.69 8.89
CA ILE A 201 -6.73 -14.95 8.51
C ILE A 201 -6.06 -15.87 9.52
N ARG A 202 -5.36 -16.88 9.02
CA ARG A 202 -4.65 -17.86 9.82
C ARG A 202 -3.22 -18.07 9.34
N MET A 203 -2.41 -18.70 10.17
CA MET A 203 -1.02 -19.05 9.90
C MET A 203 -0.77 -20.52 10.10
N LEU A 204 -0.01 -21.11 9.17
CA LEU A 204 0.47 -22.48 9.23
C LEU A 204 1.98 -22.53 8.96
N PRO A 205 2.76 -23.34 9.69
CA PRO A 205 4.17 -23.52 9.40
C PRO A 205 4.36 -24.41 8.17
N LEU A 206 5.39 -24.07 7.40
CA LEU A 206 5.80 -24.81 6.22
C LEU A 206 7.11 -25.56 6.50
N ASP A 207 7.26 -26.69 5.88
CA ASP A 207 8.53 -27.36 5.75
C ASP A 207 9.45 -26.56 4.82
N THR A 208 10.61 -26.16 5.32
CA THR A 208 11.51 -25.24 4.61
C THR A 208 12.16 -25.86 3.38
N GLU A 209 12.28 -27.22 3.33
CA GLU A 209 12.87 -27.92 2.21
C GLU A 209 11.87 -28.13 1.07
N THR A 210 10.65 -28.55 1.42
CA THR A 210 9.64 -28.92 0.42
C THR A 210 8.67 -27.79 0.07
N GLY A 211 8.44 -26.84 0.99
CA GLY A 211 7.44 -25.77 0.83
C GLY A 211 6.00 -26.20 1.12
N PHE A 212 5.76 -27.45 1.49
CA PHE A 212 4.46 -27.96 1.91
C PHE A 212 4.21 -27.71 3.40
N LEU A 213 3.01 -28.01 3.89
CA LEU A 213 2.70 -27.91 5.31
C LEU A 213 3.61 -28.84 6.12
N LEU A 214 4.13 -28.33 7.24
CA LEU A 214 4.92 -29.12 8.15
C LEU A 214 4.06 -30.23 8.75
N SER A 215 4.46 -31.48 8.56
CA SER A 215 3.75 -32.66 9.03
C SER A 215 3.80 -32.78 10.56
N GLY A 216 2.73 -33.34 11.16
CA GLY A 216 2.69 -33.63 12.60
C GLY A 216 2.29 -32.46 13.50
N GLN A 217 1.66 -31.42 12.96
CA GLN A 217 1.11 -30.31 13.74
C GLN A 217 0.06 -30.81 14.75
N VAL A 218 0.30 -30.47 16.02
CA VAL A 218 -0.67 -30.70 17.10
C VAL A 218 -1.53 -29.44 17.23
N GLY A 219 -2.84 -29.54 17.00
CA GLY A 219 -3.76 -28.41 17.15
C GLY A 219 -4.80 -28.34 16.03
N ASP A 220 -5.36 -27.14 15.86
CA ASP A 220 -6.31 -26.84 14.78
C ASP A 220 -5.68 -27.10 13.40
N THR A 221 -6.33 -27.92 12.58
CA THR A 221 -5.87 -28.30 11.23
C THR A 221 -5.71 -27.10 10.29
N PHE A 222 -6.31 -25.96 10.63
CA PHE A 222 -6.27 -24.72 9.86
C PHE A 222 -5.32 -23.65 10.43
N GLY A 223 -4.59 -23.96 11.50
CA GLY A 223 -3.54 -23.12 12.06
C GLY A 223 -4.02 -22.03 13.02
N ILE A 224 -3.12 -21.07 13.30
CA ILE A 224 -3.27 -20.02 14.31
C ILE A 224 -4.04 -18.83 13.73
N PRO A 225 -5.14 -18.36 14.34
CA PRO A 225 -5.84 -17.16 13.91
C PRO A 225 -5.03 -15.91 14.25
N VAL A 226 -4.84 -15.01 13.28
CA VAL A 226 -4.08 -13.76 13.43
C VAL A 226 -4.90 -12.51 13.16
N ALA A 227 -5.95 -12.61 12.34
CA ALA A 227 -6.93 -11.54 12.15
C ALA A 227 -8.31 -12.12 11.85
N THR A 228 -9.36 -11.49 12.39
CA THR A 228 -10.75 -11.90 12.16
C THR A 228 -11.62 -10.64 12.14
N ARG A 229 -12.65 -10.65 11.31
CA ARG A 229 -13.64 -9.58 11.29
C ARG A 229 -15.01 -10.10 11.69
N SER A 230 -15.85 -9.23 12.27
CA SER A 230 -17.18 -9.60 12.72
C SER A 230 -18.06 -10.12 11.57
N ARG A 231 -18.86 -11.17 11.86
CA ARG A 231 -19.89 -11.68 10.95
C ARG A 231 -20.99 -10.64 10.64
N ALA A 232 -21.16 -9.61 11.48
CA ALA A 232 -22.08 -8.50 11.22
C ALA A 232 -21.69 -7.67 10.01
N VAL A 233 -20.43 -7.79 9.56
CA VAL A 233 -19.89 -7.18 8.35
C VAL A 233 -19.30 -8.27 7.43
N ASP A 234 -20.00 -9.38 7.32
CA ASP A 234 -19.71 -10.53 6.48
C ASP A 234 -18.33 -11.21 6.72
N GLY A 235 -17.65 -10.88 7.84
CA GLY A 235 -16.29 -11.35 8.09
C GLY A 235 -15.27 -10.83 7.05
N ALA A 236 -15.56 -9.72 6.38
CA ALA A 236 -14.86 -9.25 5.19
C ALA A 236 -13.41 -8.79 5.51
N VAL A 237 -12.50 -9.76 5.62
CA VAL A 237 -11.05 -9.60 5.77
C VAL A 237 -10.34 -10.62 4.88
N GLU A 238 -9.33 -10.17 4.12
CA GLU A 238 -8.56 -11.04 3.22
C GLU A 238 -7.23 -10.36 2.83
N GLY A 239 -6.48 -10.96 1.89
CA GLY A 239 -5.28 -10.36 1.31
C GLY A 239 -4.22 -10.03 2.36
N ALA A 240 -3.94 -10.97 3.25
CA ALA A 240 -2.99 -10.77 4.35
C ALA A 240 -1.54 -10.88 3.87
N ASP A 241 -0.69 -10.00 4.41
CA ASP A 241 0.76 -10.06 4.25
C ASP A 241 1.46 -9.76 5.58
N ILE A 242 2.61 -10.39 5.84
CA ILE A 242 3.41 -10.15 7.04
C ILE A 242 4.86 -9.89 6.66
N VAL A 243 5.39 -8.76 7.16
CA VAL A 243 6.81 -8.44 7.03
C VAL A 243 7.44 -8.13 8.36
N PHE A 244 8.74 -8.44 8.50
CA PHE A 244 9.54 -8.03 9.63
C PHE A 244 10.33 -6.76 9.31
N ASN A 245 10.23 -5.75 10.17
CA ASN A 245 11.08 -4.57 10.08
C ASN A 245 12.14 -4.59 11.17
N SER A 246 13.38 -4.84 10.80
CA SER A 246 14.51 -4.91 11.72
C SER A 246 14.81 -3.58 12.44
N GLY A 247 14.48 -2.45 11.80
CA GLY A 247 14.65 -1.12 12.39
C GLY A 247 13.71 -0.86 13.57
N THR A 248 12.51 -1.46 13.57
CA THR A 248 11.54 -1.36 14.67
C THR A 248 11.52 -2.60 15.55
N GLY A 249 11.99 -3.74 15.04
CA GLY A 249 11.94 -5.05 15.67
C GLY A 249 10.52 -5.58 15.84
N TYR A 250 9.62 -5.32 14.87
CA TYR A 250 8.25 -5.80 14.85
C TYR A 250 7.96 -6.54 13.54
N TYR A 251 7.07 -7.53 13.64
CA TYR A 251 6.31 -8.06 12.52
C TYR A 251 5.07 -7.18 12.30
N TYR A 252 4.78 -6.85 11.05
CA TYR A 252 3.62 -6.07 10.65
C TYR A 252 2.70 -6.93 9.80
N LEU A 253 1.47 -7.10 10.29
CA LEU A 253 0.39 -7.77 9.57
C LEU A 253 -0.43 -6.71 8.83
N PHE A 254 -0.42 -6.75 7.52
CA PHE A 254 -1.30 -6.01 6.64
C PHE A 254 -2.48 -6.88 6.27
N VAL A 255 -3.68 -6.34 6.25
CA VAL A 255 -4.90 -7.01 5.81
C VAL A 255 -5.77 -6.04 5.04
N SER A 256 -6.63 -6.57 4.19
CA SER A 256 -7.63 -5.79 3.48
C SER A 256 -9.01 -6.06 4.03
N TYR A 257 -9.75 -4.99 4.34
CA TYR A 257 -11.12 -5.02 4.85
C TYR A 257 -12.09 -4.48 3.80
N GLY A 258 -13.34 -4.93 3.87
CA GLY A 258 -14.40 -4.48 2.99
C GLY A 258 -14.50 -5.25 1.68
N SER A 259 -15.17 -4.68 0.70
CA SER A 259 -15.40 -5.29 -0.60
C SER A 259 -14.44 -4.76 -1.65
N LEU A 260 -13.78 -5.64 -2.37
CA LEU A 260 -12.91 -5.30 -3.50
C LEU A 260 -13.64 -4.56 -4.65
N PHE A 261 -14.96 -4.45 -4.58
CA PHE A 261 -15.77 -3.71 -5.55
C PHE A 261 -16.23 -2.33 -5.06
N SER A 262 -15.94 -1.95 -3.79
CA SER A 262 -16.43 -0.69 -3.23
C SER A 262 -15.46 -0.07 -2.21
N ASP A 263 -15.48 -0.56 -0.97
CA ASP A 263 -14.86 0.04 0.22
C ASP A 263 -13.60 -0.69 0.70
N TYR A 264 -13.02 -1.50 -0.16
CA TYR A 264 -11.77 -2.21 0.13
C TYR A 264 -10.68 -1.22 0.56
N HIS A 265 -10.00 -1.54 1.66
CA HIS A 265 -8.97 -0.70 2.24
C HIS A 265 -7.96 -1.52 3.06
N ILE A 266 -6.74 -1.01 3.21
CA ILE A 266 -5.65 -1.71 3.90
C ILE A 266 -5.53 -1.20 5.32
N ARG A 267 -5.48 -2.16 6.27
CA ARG A 267 -5.18 -1.92 7.68
C ARG A 267 -3.95 -2.70 8.12
N VAL A 268 -3.26 -2.15 9.14
CA VAL A 268 -2.03 -2.74 9.66
C VAL A 268 -2.04 -2.83 11.17
N ALA A 269 -1.47 -3.91 11.68
CA ALA A 269 -1.19 -4.12 13.08
C ALA A 269 0.22 -4.72 13.25
N ARG A 270 0.76 -4.73 14.46
CA ARG A 270 2.12 -5.22 14.70
C ARG A 270 2.23 -6.14 15.91
N SER A 271 3.24 -6.99 15.90
CA SER A 271 3.58 -7.88 17.01
C SER A 271 5.09 -8.03 17.15
N LYS A 272 5.57 -8.33 18.36
CA LYS A 272 6.97 -8.71 18.60
C LYS A 272 7.26 -10.18 18.22
N THR A 273 6.23 -11.00 18.14
CA THR A 273 6.31 -12.40 17.75
C THR A 273 5.56 -12.63 16.45
N LEU A 274 6.09 -13.49 15.59
CA LEU A 274 5.51 -13.76 14.26
C LEU A 274 4.06 -14.25 14.33
N THR A 275 3.73 -15.11 15.29
CA THR A 275 2.39 -15.66 15.44
C THR A 275 1.41 -14.77 16.21
N GLY A 276 1.81 -13.53 16.50
CA GLY A 276 0.95 -12.55 17.20
C GLY A 276 1.00 -12.67 18.74
N PRO A 277 0.04 -12.06 19.46
CA PRO A 277 -1.11 -11.32 18.91
C PRO A 277 -0.70 -10.00 18.23
N TYR A 278 -1.27 -9.76 17.05
CA TYR A 278 -1.10 -8.51 16.33
C TYR A 278 -2.01 -7.43 16.93
N ARG A 279 -1.44 -6.27 17.25
CA ARG A 279 -2.16 -5.15 17.86
C ARG A 279 -2.04 -3.90 17.02
N ASP A 280 -3.17 -3.18 16.93
CA ASP A 280 -3.18 -1.85 16.32
C ASP A 280 -2.57 -0.78 17.25
N ARG A 281 -2.57 0.46 16.78
CA ARG A 281 -2.01 1.61 17.51
C ARG A 281 -2.72 1.88 18.84
N ASN A 282 -3.96 1.47 18.99
CA ASN A 282 -4.78 1.60 20.20
C ASN A 282 -4.66 0.38 21.13
N GLY A 283 -3.83 -0.62 20.76
CA GLY A 283 -3.59 -1.84 21.53
C GLY A 283 -4.64 -2.93 21.33
N ARG A 284 -5.61 -2.75 20.40
CA ARG A 284 -6.64 -3.75 20.09
C ARG A 284 -6.04 -4.87 19.25
N VAL A 285 -6.42 -6.11 19.55
CA VAL A 285 -5.96 -7.26 18.79
C VAL A 285 -6.76 -7.44 17.50
N MET A 286 -6.10 -7.88 16.43
CA MET A 286 -6.73 -8.07 15.12
C MET A 286 -7.80 -9.17 15.08
N THR A 287 -7.86 -10.01 16.11
CA THR A 287 -8.91 -11.03 16.30
C THR A 287 -10.11 -10.52 17.12
N ASP A 288 -10.13 -9.24 17.51
CA ASP A 288 -11.24 -8.64 18.25
C ASP A 288 -12.40 -8.27 17.30
N THR A 289 -13.52 -8.98 17.42
CA THR A 289 -14.73 -8.79 16.62
C THR A 289 -15.84 -8.04 17.35
N THR A 290 -15.58 -7.50 18.55
CA THR A 290 -16.61 -6.90 19.43
C THR A 290 -17.15 -5.56 18.92
N SER A 291 -16.41 -4.87 18.03
CA SER A 291 -16.78 -3.56 17.50
C SER A 291 -16.73 -3.58 15.96
N PRO A 292 -17.76 -4.11 15.28
CA PRO A 292 -17.77 -4.24 13.82
C PRO A 292 -17.65 -2.89 13.09
N ASP A 293 -18.26 -1.84 13.65
CA ASP A 293 -18.23 -0.48 13.10
C ASP A 293 -16.94 0.30 13.38
N ASN A 294 -16.08 -0.20 14.25
CA ASN A 294 -14.76 0.35 14.55
C ASN A 294 -13.75 -0.80 14.65
N PRO A 295 -13.37 -1.40 13.53
CA PRO A 295 -12.53 -2.59 13.52
C PRO A 295 -11.09 -2.28 13.95
N ALA A 296 -10.37 -3.30 14.45
CA ALA A 296 -8.95 -3.18 14.77
C ALA A 296 -8.10 -2.95 13.50
N GLY A 297 -6.91 -2.39 13.70
CA GLY A 297 -5.95 -2.10 12.65
C GLY A 297 -5.90 -0.61 12.29
N LEU A 298 -4.69 -0.08 12.12
CA LEU A 298 -4.45 1.27 11.60
C LEU A 298 -4.77 1.29 10.10
N LYS A 299 -5.74 2.09 9.67
CA LYS A 299 -6.07 2.28 8.24
C LYS A 299 -4.99 3.14 7.59
N ILE A 300 -4.23 2.58 6.64
CA ILE A 300 -3.12 3.27 5.98
C ILE A 300 -3.43 3.70 4.54
N THR A 301 -4.45 3.10 3.92
CA THR A 301 -4.98 3.52 2.62
C THR A 301 -6.45 3.15 2.52
N SER A 302 -7.21 3.90 1.73
CA SER A 302 -8.60 3.68 1.40
C SER A 302 -8.89 4.33 0.04
N GLY A 303 -10.11 4.23 -0.46
CA GLY A 303 -10.50 4.98 -1.65
C GLY A 303 -10.38 6.49 -1.44
N PHE A 304 -9.84 7.20 -2.41
CA PHE A 304 -9.50 8.61 -2.29
C PHE A 304 -9.65 9.39 -3.61
N LYS A 305 -9.80 10.71 -3.48
CA LYS A 305 -9.87 11.64 -4.60
C LYS A 305 -9.31 13.00 -4.22
N PHE A 306 -8.31 13.47 -4.94
CA PHE A 306 -7.77 14.81 -4.81
C PHE A 306 -8.44 15.76 -5.79
N GLY A 307 -9.08 16.82 -5.26
CA GLY A 307 -9.73 17.85 -6.05
C GLY A 307 -10.73 17.30 -7.08
N THR A 308 -10.52 17.64 -8.35
CA THR A 308 -11.38 17.26 -9.47
C THR A 308 -10.82 16.13 -10.34
N THR A 309 -9.64 15.59 -10.04
CA THR A 309 -9.09 14.45 -10.77
C THR A 309 -9.92 13.19 -10.51
N PRO A 310 -9.93 12.21 -11.42
CA PRO A 310 -10.54 10.92 -11.11
C PRO A 310 -9.97 10.32 -9.83
N GLY A 311 -10.86 9.80 -8.98
CA GLY A 311 -10.46 9.10 -7.76
C GLY A 311 -9.96 7.68 -8.02
N TRP A 312 -9.45 7.08 -6.95
CA TRP A 312 -9.12 5.67 -6.89
C TRP A 312 -9.94 5.02 -5.77
N PHE A 313 -10.50 3.86 -6.01
CA PHE A 313 -11.25 3.13 -5.02
C PHE A 313 -10.80 1.68 -4.88
N ALA A 314 -11.25 1.03 -3.82
CA ALA A 314 -10.94 -0.35 -3.48
C ALA A 314 -9.43 -0.68 -3.53
N PRO A 315 -8.54 0.12 -2.89
CA PRO A 315 -7.15 -0.27 -2.74
C PRO A 315 -7.04 -1.43 -1.76
N GLY A 316 -6.41 -2.52 -2.16
CA GLY A 316 -6.26 -3.67 -1.28
C GLY A 316 -5.41 -4.78 -1.83
N HIS A 317 -5.35 -5.88 -1.07
CA HIS A 317 -4.49 -7.02 -1.27
C HIS A 317 -3.04 -6.58 -1.45
N SER A 318 -2.41 -6.24 -0.33
CA SER A 318 -1.09 -5.61 -0.32
C SER A 318 0.04 -6.62 -0.13
N ALA A 319 1.17 -6.32 -0.74
CA ALA A 319 2.47 -6.91 -0.47
C ALA A 319 3.45 -5.80 -0.08
N ALA A 320 3.97 -5.86 1.14
CA ALA A 320 4.99 -4.93 1.63
C ALA A 320 6.39 -5.50 1.39
N PHE A 321 7.31 -4.69 0.89
CA PHE A 321 8.68 -5.15 0.60
C PHE A 321 9.68 -4.00 0.71
N ASN A 322 10.98 -4.33 0.72
CA ASN A 322 12.06 -3.33 0.73
C ASN A 322 13.16 -3.71 -0.26
N ASP A 323 13.94 -2.70 -0.67
CA ASP A 323 15.10 -2.85 -1.55
C ASP A 323 16.45 -2.84 -0.79
N GLY A 324 16.40 -2.82 0.55
CA GLY A 324 17.55 -2.68 1.45
C GLY A 324 17.70 -1.25 2.00
N GLU A 325 17.16 -0.24 1.30
CA GLU A 325 17.18 1.17 1.72
C GLU A 325 15.78 1.71 1.99
N SER A 326 14.83 1.31 1.18
CA SER A 326 13.50 1.88 1.11
C SER A 326 12.41 0.82 1.20
N TRP A 327 11.28 1.20 1.78
CA TRP A 327 10.10 0.36 1.86
C TRP A 327 9.04 0.75 0.84
N TYR A 328 8.33 -0.24 0.36
CA TYR A 328 7.27 -0.10 -0.63
C TYR A 328 6.06 -0.94 -0.24
N LEU A 329 4.90 -0.53 -0.72
CA LEU A 329 3.64 -1.25 -0.64
C LEU A 329 3.09 -1.43 -2.05
N ALA A 330 3.04 -2.67 -2.52
CA ALA A 330 2.29 -3.02 -3.72
C ALA A 330 0.85 -3.35 -3.33
N HIS A 331 -0.12 -2.96 -4.14
CA HIS A 331 -1.53 -3.33 -4.01
C HIS A 331 -2.24 -3.11 -5.33
N HIS A 332 -3.48 -3.54 -5.46
CA HIS A 332 -4.30 -3.08 -6.58
C HIS A 332 -5.23 -1.93 -6.16
N ALA A 333 -5.69 -1.16 -7.13
CA ALA A 333 -6.79 -0.20 -6.98
C ALA A 333 -7.54 -0.04 -8.31
N ARG A 334 -8.73 0.55 -8.25
CA ARG A 334 -9.58 0.79 -9.41
C ARG A 334 -9.82 2.29 -9.57
N PRO A 335 -9.82 2.81 -10.82
CA PRO A 335 -10.10 4.23 -11.06
C PRO A 335 -11.60 4.53 -10.99
N GLU A 336 -11.94 5.76 -10.60
CA GLU A 336 -13.29 6.33 -10.64
C GLU A 336 -13.62 6.81 -12.07
N ASP A 337 -13.60 5.90 -13.04
CA ASP A 337 -13.90 6.21 -14.45
C ASP A 337 -15.05 5.37 -15.02
N GLY A 338 -15.73 4.61 -14.16
CA GLY A 338 -16.86 3.75 -14.51
C GLY A 338 -16.46 2.39 -15.10
N THR A 339 -15.18 2.09 -15.27
CA THR A 339 -14.73 0.83 -15.88
C THR A 339 -14.43 -0.26 -14.86
N SER A 340 -14.00 0.10 -13.66
CA SER A 340 -13.56 -0.81 -12.59
C SER A 340 -12.37 -1.72 -12.98
N TRP A 341 -11.51 -1.29 -13.89
CA TRP A 341 -10.31 -2.03 -14.27
C TRP A 341 -9.27 -1.97 -13.15
N PRO A 342 -8.69 -3.11 -12.72
CA PRO A 342 -7.66 -3.08 -11.69
C PRO A 342 -6.33 -2.59 -12.27
N TYR A 343 -5.63 -1.80 -11.47
CA TYR A 343 -4.26 -1.37 -11.74
C TYR A 343 -3.34 -1.78 -10.60
N LEU A 344 -2.17 -2.29 -10.94
CA LEU A 344 -1.07 -2.41 -10.00
C LEU A 344 -0.66 -1.02 -9.52
N GLN A 345 -0.56 -0.85 -8.21
CA GLN A 345 -0.07 0.36 -7.55
C GLN A 345 1.16 0.00 -6.73
N ILE A 346 2.24 0.73 -6.91
CA ILE A 346 3.40 0.68 -6.02
C ILE A 346 3.45 2.01 -5.29
N ARG A 347 3.57 1.99 -3.96
CA ARG A 347 3.68 3.21 -3.15
C ARG A 347 4.93 3.19 -2.31
N ARG A 348 5.62 4.34 -2.23
CA ARG A 348 6.67 4.51 -1.24
C ARG A 348 6.08 4.42 0.16
N MET A 349 6.72 3.66 1.06
CA MET A 349 6.32 3.53 2.45
C MET A 349 7.39 4.11 3.37
N PHE A 350 6.95 4.80 4.41
CA PHE A 350 7.79 5.40 5.43
C PHE A 350 7.38 4.89 6.81
N TRP A 351 8.18 5.19 7.82
CA TRP A 351 7.93 4.80 9.20
C TRP A 351 7.86 6.03 10.09
N THR A 352 6.81 6.14 10.88
CA THR A 352 6.73 7.18 11.90
C THR A 352 7.77 6.95 13.00
N PRO A 353 8.13 7.96 13.81
CA PRO A 353 9.09 7.78 14.91
C PRO A 353 8.70 6.70 15.93
N ASP A 354 7.40 6.44 16.11
CA ASP A 354 6.87 5.37 16.96
C ASP A 354 6.69 4.02 16.20
N GLY A 355 7.21 3.95 14.96
CA GLY A 355 7.33 2.71 14.16
C GLY A 355 6.04 2.24 13.52
N TRP A 356 5.14 3.13 13.09
CA TRP A 356 3.99 2.77 12.27
C TRP A 356 4.23 3.09 10.80
N PRO A 357 3.79 2.23 9.88
CA PRO A 357 3.93 2.51 8.46
C PRO A 357 2.93 3.57 7.99
N ILE A 358 3.40 4.44 7.12
CA ILE A 358 2.62 5.40 6.36
C ILE A 358 3.04 5.30 4.90
N VAL A 359 2.13 5.56 3.97
CA VAL A 359 2.40 5.38 2.53
C VAL A 359 2.19 6.68 1.76
N ASN A 360 2.98 6.88 0.71
CA ASN A 360 2.80 7.99 -0.21
C ASN A 360 1.39 7.93 -0.83
N PRO A 361 0.62 9.03 -0.85
CA PRO A 361 -0.69 9.08 -1.51
C PRO A 361 -0.64 8.81 -3.02
N LEU A 362 0.50 9.04 -3.66
CA LEU A 362 0.68 8.84 -5.10
C LEU A 362 1.43 7.53 -5.40
N SER A 363 1.21 6.98 -6.58
CA SER A 363 1.99 5.83 -7.08
C SER A 363 3.45 6.22 -7.26
N TYR A 364 4.34 5.31 -6.88
CA TYR A 364 5.79 5.50 -6.99
C TYR A 364 6.21 5.86 -8.42
N SER A 365 7.01 6.89 -8.53
CA SER A 365 7.50 7.44 -9.79
C SER A 365 9.01 7.74 -9.75
N GLY A 366 9.73 7.11 -8.79
CA GLY A 366 11.17 7.34 -8.60
C GLY A 366 11.49 8.45 -7.59
N GLU A 367 10.53 8.84 -6.74
CA GLU A 367 10.75 9.85 -5.72
C GLU A 367 11.80 9.44 -4.70
N THR A 368 12.62 10.40 -4.29
CA THR A 368 13.66 10.25 -3.27
C THR A 368 13.44 11.22 -2.12
N GLU A 369 13.83 10.81 -0.91
CA GLU A 369 13.81 11.71 0.25
C GLU A 369 14.87 12.80 0.08
N GLN A 370 14.47 14.04 0.31
CA GLN A 370 15.31 15.22 0.16
C GLN A 370 15.02 16.20 1.31
N SER A 371 16.02 17.00 1.67
CA SER A 371 15.77 18.11 2.59
C SER A 371 14.90 19.16 1.93
N VAL A 372 13.90 19.63 2.65
CA VAL A 372 12.99 20.70 2.22
C VAL A 372 13.16 21.93 3.08
N SER A 373 12.85 23.10 2.52
CA SER A 373 12.78 24.37 3.24
C SER A 373 11.32 24.83 3.39
N PRO A 374 11.01 25.77 4.29
CA PRO A 374 9.65 26.30 4.41
C PRO A 374 9.08 26.89 3.12
N VAL A 375 9.92 27.44 2.24
CA VAL A 375 9.49 28.00 0.95
C VAL A 375 9.07 26.89 -0.01
N ASP A 376 9.69 25.71 0.06
CA ASP A 376 9.39 24.60 -0.83
C ASP A 376 8.03 23.96 -0.52
N VAL A 377 7.53 24.11 0.71
CA VAL A 377 6.30 23.49 1.20
C VAL A 377 5.17 24.47 1.46
N GLU A 378 5.43 25.78 1.24
CA GLU A 378 4.38 26.79 1.26
C GLU A 378 3.40 26.56 0.12
N GLY A 379 2.11 26.73 0.37
CA GLY A 379 1.09 26.65 -0.67
C GLY A 379 -0.22 26.08 -0.18
N ALA A 380 -1.08 25.80 -1.15
CA ALA A 380 -2.35 25.13 -0.92
C ALA A 380 -2.26 23.64 -1.33
N TYR A 381 -2.93 22.80 -0.57
CA TYR A 381 -2.95 21.35 -0.74
C TYR A 381 -4.38 20.83 -0.69
N ASP A 382 -4.67 19.86 -1.53
CA ASP A 382 -5.76 18.94 -1.31
C ASP A 382 -5.38 17.98 -0.18
N ILE A 383 -6.14 17.93 0.91
CA ILE A 383 -5.84 17.07 2.06
C ILE A 383 -6.97 16.12 2.37
N ILE A 384 -6.61 14.89 2.73
CA ILE A 384 -7.52 13.84 3.17
C ILE A 384 -7.10 13.37 4.56
N LEU A 385 -8.08 13.25 5.46
CA LEU A 385 -7.95 12.58 6.74
C LEU A 385 -8.82 11.33 6.68
N PHE A 386 -8.20 10.13 6.72
CA PHE A 386 -8.97 8.89 6.65
C PHE A 386 -9.62 8.62 8.00
N GLU A 387 -10.93 8.78 8.07
CA GLU A 387 -11.70 8.38 9.23
C GLU A 387 -11.68 6.85 9.40
N ASP A 388 -11.64 6.39 10.65
CA ASP A 388 -11.70 4.96 10.93
C ASP A 388 -13.07 4.39 10.56
N ASN A 389 -14.10 5.21 10.68
CA ASN A 389 -15.49 4.84 10.41
C ASN A 389 -16.33 6.10 10.01
N PRO A 390 -17.34 6.00 9.14
CA PRO A 390 -17.73 4.84 8.36
C PRO A 390 -16.78 4.59 7.18
N GLU A 391 -16.82 3.37 6.65
CA GLU A 391 -16.10 3.02 5.44
C GLU A 391 -16.77 3.70 4.26
N SER A 392 -16.00 4.47 3.50
CA SER A 392 -16.48 5.12 2.28
C SER A 392 -15.76 4.56 1.07
N THR A 393 -16.47 4.42 -0.04
CA THR A 393 -15.88 3.97 -1.30
C THR A 393 -14.78 4.93 -1.75
N ILE A 394 -15.02 6.24 -1.68
CA ILE A 394 -14.06 7.28 -2.03
C ILE A 394 -14.14 8.43 -1.04
N THR A 395 -13.04 8.75 -0.41
CA THR A 395 -12.88 9.93 0.44
C THR A 395 -12.35 11.10 -0.40
N GLY A 396 -13.17 12.15 -0.57
CA GLY A 396 -12.75 13.38 -1.25
C GLY A 396 -11.89 14.25 -0.34
N SER A 397 -10.99 15.03 -0.94
CA SER A 397 -10.14 16.00 -0.26
C SER A 397 -10.91 17.24 0.24
N THR A 398 -10.28 17.93 1.17
CA THR A 398 -10.56 19.32 1.55
C THR A 398 -9.29 20.14 1.37
N VAL A 399 -9.24 21.39 1.83
CA VAL A 399 -8.11 22.29 1.57
C VAL A 399 -7.27 22.54 2.83
N LEU A 400 -5.96 22.41 2.68
CA LEU A 400 -4.94 22.85 3.63
C LEU A 400 -4.14 24.00 3.00
N GLU A 401 -4.13 25.17 3.63
CA GLU A 401 -3.28 26.29 3.25
C GLU A 401 -2.10 26.40 4.21
N MET A 402 -0.88 26.45 3.69
CA MET A 402 0.36 26.59 4.45
C MET A 402 1.09 27.87 4.04
N LYS A 403 1.53 28.66 5.01
CA LYS A 403 2.27 29.90 4.78
C LYS A 403 3.71 29.77 5.27
N VAL A 404 4.66 30.37 4.56
CA VAL A 404 6.08 30.38 4.94
C VAL A 404 6.31 30.93 6.35
N SER A 405 5.38 31.74 6.86
CA SER A 405 5.38 32.23 8.25
C SER A 405 5.13 31.17 9.31
N GLY A 406 5.00 29.89 8.93
CA GLY A 406 4.70 28.78 9.83
C GLY A 406 3.25 28.73 10.28
N LYS A 407 2.32 29.40 9.62
CA LYS A 407 0.88 29.33 9.88
C LYS A 407 0.19 28.44 8.88
N PHE A 408 -0.84 27.70 9.33
CA PHE A 408 -1.71 26.94 8.44
C PHE A 408 -3.19 27.19 8.73
N THR A 409 -4.01 26.88 7.74
CA THR A 409 -5.47 26.78 7.83
C THR A 409 -5.92 25.50 7.16
N LEU A 410 -6.59 24.64 7.91
CA LEU A 410 -7.22 23.40 7.41
C LEU A 410 -8.74 23.57 7.42
N LEU A 411 -9.39 23.34 6.28
CA LEU A 411 -10.84 23.30 6.19
C LEU A 411 -11.33 21.89 6.57
N THR A 412 -12.25 21.78 7.53
CA THR A 412 -12.85 20.49 7.86
C THR A 412 -13.96 20.13 6.86
N LYS A 413 -14.00 18.85 6.45
CA LYS A 413 -14.92 18.41 5.41
C LYS A 413 -16.39 18.50 5.84
N ASP A 414 -16.70 18.09 7.07
CA ASP A 414 -18.08 17.87 7.51
C ASP A 414 -18.76 19.16 7.99
N SER A 415 -18.05 20.03 8.70
CA SER A 415 -18.61 21.27 9.27
C SER A 415 -18.27 22.52 8.46
N GLY A 416 -17.29 22.45 7.55
CA GLY A 416 -16.74 23.63 6.88
C GLY A 416 -15.99 24.57 7.81
N GLU A 417 -15.72 24.14 9.05
CA GLU A 417 -14.94 24.91 10.03
C GLU A 417 -13.47 24.99 9.65
N LYS A 418 -12.81 26.04 10.12
CA LYS A 418 -11.39 26.28 9.86
C LYS A 418 -10.57 26.00 11.11
N ILE A 419 -9.77 24.93 11.08
CA ILE A 419 -8.71 24.71 12.05
C ILE A 419 -7.53 25.61 11.68
N ARG A 420 -7.07 26.43 12.62
CA ARG A 420 -5.90 27.29 12.44
C ARG A 420 -4.84 26.94 13.44
N GLY A 421 -3.57 26.91 12.99
CA GLY A 421 -2.46 26.56 13.85
C GLY A 421 -1.13 26.96 13.25
N THR A 422 -0.09 26.35 13.74
CA THR A 422 1.28 26.51 13.30
C THR A 422 1.83 25.21 12.74
N TRP A 423 2.74 25.34 11.80
CA TRP A 423 3.51 24.23 11.27
C TRP A 423 5.01 24.59 11.24
N GLY A 424 5.85 23.60 11.24
CA GLY A 424 7.30 23.77 11.14
C GLY A 424 7.98 22.46 10.79
N LEU A 425 9.19 22.56 10.26
CA LEU A 425 10.04 21.43 9.98
C LEU A 425 10.62 20.88 11.29
N SER A 426 10.62 19.57 11.47
CA SER A 426 11.20 18.86 12.61
C SER A 426 12.33 17.90 12.21
N GLY A 427 12.72 17.91 10.95
CA GLY A 427 13.78 17.10 10.34
C GLY A 427 14.08 17.61 8.93
N SER A 428 14.76 16.83 8.13
CA SER A 428 15.10 17.20 6.75
C SER A 428 13.86 17.33 5.86
N ASN A 429 12.88 16.42 6.04
CA ASN A 429 11.65 16.32 5.25
C ASN A 429 10.42 15.96 6.11
N THR A 430 10.44 16.30 7.39
CA THR A 430 9.32 16.05 8.30
C THR A 430 8.70 17.35 8.75
N ILE A 431 7.37 17.44 8.69
CA ILE A 431 6.56 18.58 9.13
C ILE A 431 5.75 18.18 10.35
N ARG A 432 5.68 19.08 11.32
CA ARG A 432 4.74 19.02 12.44
C ARG A 432 3.73 20.12 12.34
N PHE A 433 2.46 19.74 12.47
CA PHE A 433 1.32 20.64 12.60
C PHE A 433 0.86 20.67 14.06
N ALA A 434 0.52 21.86 14.56
CA ALA A 434 -0.01 22.06 15.90
C ALA A 434 -1.15 23.08 15.90
N ALA A 435 -2.32 22.66 16.40
CA ALA A 435 -3.48 23.48 16.72
C ALA A 435 -4.08 23.01 18.05
N ALA A 436 -5.11 23.73 18.56
CA ALA A 436 -5.71 23.42 19.85
C ALA A 436 -6.30 21.99 19.93
N GLU A 437 -6.94 21.55 18.84
CA GLU A 437 -7.69 20.28 18.82
C GLU A 437 -7.16 19.28 17.78
N TRP A 438 -6.08 19.62 17.06
CA TRP A 438 -5.52 18.79 16.01
C TRP A 438 -4.02 19.00 15.89
N SER A 439 -3.30 17.90 15.80
CA SER A 439 -1.88 17.91 15.43
C SER A 439 -1.58 16.72 14.50
N ALA A 440 -0.54 16.85 13.70
CA ALA A 440 -0.07 15.78 12.83
C ALA A 440 1.44 15.86 12.63
N GLU A 441 2.04 14.71 12.32
CA GLU A 441 3.42 14.63 11.85
C GLU A 441 3.43 13.93 10.50
N CYS A 442 4.02 14.57 9.49
CA CYS A 442 4.01 14.10 8.11
C CYS A 442 5.40 14.16 7.50
N VAL A 443 5.74 13.14 6.71
CA VAL A 443 6.83 13.17 5.76
C VAL A 443 6.40 14.01 4.55
N VAL A 444 7.32 14.83 4.05
CA VAL A 444 7.17 15.62 2.82
C VAL A 444 8.06 15.01 1.76
N ILE A 445 7.51 14.80 0.56
CA ILE A 445 8.29 14.24 -0.54
C ILE A 445 7.83 14.83 -1.89
N PRO A 446 8.79 15.29 -2.75
CA PRO A 446 8.51 15.59 -4.14
C PRO A 446 8.12 14.33 -4.89
N SER A 447 6.99 14.32 -5.56
CA SER A 447 6.41 13.16 -6.24
C SER A 447 5.88 13.53 -7.62
N TRP A 448 5.41 12.54 -8.38
CA TRP A 448 4.68 12.74 -9.63
C TRP A 448 3.26 12.22 -9.50
N ASP A 449 2.28 13.09 -9.69
CA ASP A 449 0.88 12.68 -9.76
C ASP A 449 0.57 12.13 -11.16
N ARG A 450 0.52 10.79 -11.27
CA ARG A 450 0.23 10.11 -12.55
C ARG A 450 -1.20 10.39 -13.03
N THR A 451 -2.15 10.60 -12.13
CA THR A 451 -3.55 10.90 -12.48
C THR A 451 -3.68 12.30 -13.05
N ALA A 452 -2.94 13.21 -12.49
CA ALA A 452 -2.91 14.62 -12.88
C ALA A 452 -1.84 14.91 -13.93
N ASP A 453 -0.95 13.96 -14.23
CA ASP A 453 0.21 14.07 -15.13
C ASP A 453 1.09 15.30 -14.82
N SER A 454 1.46 15.47 -13.56
CA SER A 454 2.25 16.62 -13.11
C SER A 454 3.08 16.33 -11.86
N ALA A 455 4.18 17.09 -11.71
CA ALA A 455 4.92 17.12 -10.46
C ALA A 455 4.05 17.65 -9.30
N ALA A 456 4.21 17.08 -8.11
CA ALA A 456 3.45 17.45 -6.93
C ALA A 456 4.30 17.29 -5.66
N MET A 457 4.14 18.22 -4.72
CA MET A 457 4.62 18.03 -3.35
C MET A 457 3.56 17.28 -2.57
N VAL A 458 3.92 16.21 -1.89
CA VAL A 458 2.99 15.42 -1.08
C VAL A 458 3.40 15.37 0.37
N LEU A 459 2.38 15.23 1.23
CA LEU A 459 2.55 14.98 2.65
C LEU A 459 1.85 13.68 3.01
N THR A 460 2.51 12.84 3.78
CA THR A 460 1.92 11.63 4.35
C THR A 460 2.30 11.46 5.80
N GLY A 461 1.36 11.10 6.65
CA GLY A 461 1.61 10.99 8.08
C GLY A 461 0.44 10.49 8.88
N LEU A 462 0.52 10.71 10.20
CA LEU A 462 -0.56 10.42 11.13
C LEU A 462 -0.91 11.66 11.94
N ASP A 463 -2.19 11.83 12.23
CA ASP A 463 -2.65 12.87 13.14
C ASP A 463 -2.72 12.37 14.61
N SER A 464 -3.04 13.29 15.53
CA SER A 464 -3.15 13.00 16.96
C SER A 464 -4.22 11.98 17.33
N ARG A 465 -5.18 11.72 16.43
CA ARG A 465 -6.20 10.69 16.60
C ARG A 465 -5.79 9.34 16.00
N GLY A 466 -4.61 9.28 15.38
CA GLY A 466 -4.12 8.07 14.67
C GLY A 466 -4.68 7.91 13.26
N ARG A 467 -5.32 8.94 12.70
CA ARG A 467 -5.81 8.89 11.32
C ARG A 467 -4.67 9.15 10.36
N CYS A 468 -4.66 8.42 9.26
CA CYS A 468 -3.73 8.67 8.16
C CYS A 468 -4.07 10.01 7.49
N VAL A 469 -3.03 10.83 7.31
CA VAL A 469 -3.07 12.15 6.67
C VAL A 469 -2.40 12.04 5.32
N TRP A 470 -3.12 12.34 4.25
CA TRP A 470 -2.58 12.47 2.91
C TRP A 470 -2.83 13.87 2.37
N ALA A 471 -1.81 14.52 1.80
CA ALA A 471 -2.01 15.77 1.10
C ALA A 471 -1.18 15.81 -0.18
N CYS A 472 -1.73 16.49 -1.20
CA CYS A 472 -1.11 16.71 -2.51
C CYS A 472 -1.21 18.19 -2.84
N SER A 473 -0.11 18.82 -3.25
CA SER A 473 -0.10 20.24 -3.56
C SER A 473 -1.07 20.58 -4.70
N LEU A 474 -1.88 21.63 -4.49
CA LEU A 474 -2.69 22.19 -5.56
C LEU A 474 -1.79 22.80 -6.62
N ARG A 475 -2.12 22.55 -7.88
CA ARG A 475 -1.38 23.12 -9.00
C ARG A 475 -1.49 24.65 -8.95
N GLN A 476 -0.35 25.31 -8.95
CA GLN A 476 -0.32 26.65 -9.51
C GLN A 476 -0.36 26.46 -11.03
N ALA A 477 -1.36 27.02 -11.69
CA ALA A 477 -1.31 27.15 -13.15
C ALA A 477 -0.04 27.93 -13.49
N LEU A 478 0.93 27.23 -14.13
CA LEU A 478 2.14 27.85 -14.65
C LEU A 478 1.79 28.85 -15.76
#